data_a14120c4cf983a90887ba6faec3723eb
#
_entry.id   a14120c4cf983a90887ba6faec3723eb
#
_cell.length_a   1.000
_cell.length_b   1.000
_cell.length_c   1.000
_cell.angle_alpha   90.00
_cell.angle_beta   90.00
_cell.angle_gamma   90.00
#
_symmetry.space_group_name_H-M   'P 1'
#
loop_
_entity.id
_entity.type
_entity.pdbx_description
1 polymer ?
#
loop_
_entity_poly.entity_id
_entity_poly.type
_entity_poly.pdbx_seq_one_letter_code
_entity_poly.pdbx_strand_id
1 'polypeptide(L)'
;MVIGGCVGGMGWALIPGLLRAFARTNEILTSLLLNYVAGLVLTYLIFESESYWRQTKGFNATVFPTGKPLPNSAIWPSLTLHVQGGITVPLGAFLALLSALVLWVAYRRTRFGFEVQVLGDSERAARYAGVRMRRKILAVMAVSGAIAGIGGASQVGDFSHALDGNPNGLQKLGYGYTGIVVAALGRYNPFAVVLIAFLLGGLENAGNTLQGANFPAGLVGVVQGIILFSVLGGEVLTRHRVRIARSGRPAAHGPARAPAGAPEVAA
;
A
#
# COMPACT_ATOMS: atom_id res chain seq x y z
N MET A 1 -18.41 -11.72 6.77
CA MET A 1 -17.18 -10.91 6.93
C MET A 1 -16.64 -10.39 5.60
N VAL A 2 -16.43 -11.19 4.54
CA VAL A 2 -15.89 -10.72 3.24
C VAL A 2 -16.63 -9.52 2.67
N ILE A 3 -17.97 -9.61 2.58
CA ILE A 3 -18.79 -8.50 2.05
C ILE A 3 -18.69 -7.27 2.95
N GLY A 4 -18.72 -7.45 4.27
CA GLY A 4 -18.59 -6.34 5.22
C GLY A 4 -17.22 -5.67 5.12
N GLY A 5 -16.13 -6.46 5.02
CA GLY A 5 -14.79 -5.95 4.80
C GLY A 5 -14.65 -5.20 3.47
N CYS A 6 -15.19 -5.77 2.40
CA CYS A 6 -15.20 -5.16 1.07
C CYS A 6 -15.93 -3.80 1.07
N VAL A 7 -17.14 -3.75 1.63
CA VAL A 7 -17.96 -2.52 1.69
C VAL A 7 -17.34 -1.48 2.63
N GLY A 8 -16.86 -1.90 3.80
CA GLY A 8 -16.20 -1.01 4.76
C GLY A 8 -14.91 -0.42 4.21
N GLY A 9 -14.05 -1.24 3.61
CA GLY A 9 -12.81 -0.79 2.97
C GLY A 9 -13.08 0.14 1.77
N MET A 10 -14.08 -0.19 0.95
CA MET A 10 -14.54 0.67 -0.14
C MET A 10 -14.99 2.04 0.39
N GLY A 11 -15.85 2.05 1.40
CA GLY A 11 -16.37 3.29 2.01
C GLY A 11 -15.26 4.17 2.58
N TRP A 12 -14.30 3.55 3.28
CA TRP A 12 -13.15 4.27 3.83
C TRP A 12 -12.25 4.87 2.75
N ALA A 13 -11.95 4.11 1.69
CA ALA A 13 -11.11 4.57 0.59
C ALA A 13 -11.79 5.61 -0.31
N LEU A 14 -13.12 5.68 -0.31
CA LEU A 14 -13.84 6.73 -1.02
C LEU A 14 -13.62 8.12 -0.42
N ILE A 15 -13.28 8.24 0.87
CA ILE A 15 -13.00 9.54 1.51
C ILE A 15 -11.83 10.25 0.81
N PRO A 16 -10.62 9.68 0.74
CA PRO A 16 -9.52 10.31 0.01
C PRO A 16 -9.79 10.38 -1.50
N GLY A 17 -10.56 9.43 -2.05
CA GLY A 17 -11.00 9.45 -3.44
C GLY A 17 -11.88 10.67 -3.78
N LEU A 18 -12.83 11.00 -2.91
CA LEU A 18 -13.67 12.20 -3.05
C LEU A 18 -12.84 13.50 -2.94
N LEU A 19 -11.95 13.56 -1.94
CA LEU A 19 -11.06 14.70 -1.77
C LEU A 19 -10.16 14.91 -3.00
N ARG A 20 -9.63 13.82 -3.58
CA ARG A 20 -8.85 13.90 -4.84
C ARG A 20 -9.71 14.34 -6.02
N ALA A 21 -10.90 13.77 -6.18
CA ALA A 21 -11.75 14.01 -7.34
C ALA A 21 -12.37 15.42 -7.36
N PHE A 22 -12.68 16.00 -6.19
CA PHE A 22 -13.38 17.27 -6.08
C PHE A 22 -12.48 18.42 -5.59
N ALA A 23 -11.63 18.17 -4.58
CA ALA A 23 -10.75 19.18 -4.00
C ALA A 23 -9.32 19.13 -4.57
N ARG A 24 -9.00 18.18 -5.46
CA ARG A 24 -7.65 18.02 -6.05
C ARG A 24 -6.54 17.88 -5.01
N THR A 25 -6.85 17.33 -3.85
CA THR A 25 -5.87 17.09 -2.78
C THR A 25 -4.92 15.96 -3.18
N ASN A 26 -3.77 15.89 -2.48
CA ASN A 26 -2.86 14.76 -2.63
C ASN A 26 -3.45 13.53 -1.93
N GLU A 27 -3.79 12.49 -2.70
CA GLU A 27 -4.38 11.25 -2.21
C GLU A 27 -3.44 10.47 -1.29
N ILE A 28 -2.13 10.58 -1.49
CA ILE A 28 -1.13 9.91 -0.65
C ILE A 28 -1.16 10.50 0.76
N LEU A 29 -1.11 11.83 0.88
CA LEU A 29 -1.16 12.49 2.18
C LEU A 29 -2.49 12.24 2.90
N THR A 30 -3.60 12.34 2.18
CA THR A 30 -4.93 12.09 2.76
C THR A 30 -5.12 10.66 3.23
N SER A 31 -4.63 9.67 2.48
CA SER A 31 -4.72 8.26 2.88
C SER A 31 -3.83 7.95 4.08
N LEU A 32 -2.63 8.54 4.16
CA LEU A 32 -1.75 8.41 5.32
C LEU A 32 -2.38 9.01 6.58
N LEU A 33 -2.97 10.21 6.49
CA LEU A 33 -3.66 10.82 7.63
C LEU A 33 -4.88 9.98 8.07
N LEU A 34 -5.66 9.47 7.11
CA LEU A 34 -6.80 8.61 7.42
C LEU A 34 -6.39 7.27 8.04
N ASN A 35 -5.18 6.78 7.79
CA ASN A 35 -4.65 5.61 8.48
C ASN A 35 -4.48 5.86 9.98
N TYR A 36 -4.00 7.04 10.39
CA TYR A 36 -3.96 7.43 11.81
C TYR A 36 -5.36 7.57 12.41
N VAL A 37 -6.28 8.19 11.68
CA VAL A 37 -7.67 8.32 12.12
C VAL A 37 -8.31 6.95 12.32
N ALA A 38 -8.10 5.99 11.39
CA ALA A 38 -8.60 4.62 11.52
C ALA A 38 -8.06 3.93 12.79
N GLY A 39 -6.77 4.10 13.07
CA GLY A 39 -6.16 3.57 14.30
C GLY A 39 -6.76 4.18 15.56
N LEU A 40 -6.98 5.49 15.59
CA LEU A 40 -7.62 6.16 16.72
C LEU A 40 -9.08 5.73 16.91
N VAL A 41 -9.83 5.58 15.83
CA VAL A 41 -11.21 5.06 15.88
C VAL A 41 -11.23 3.63 16.42
N LEU A 42 -10.34 2.76 15.98
CA LEU A 42 -10.22 1.41 16.49
C LEU A 42 -9.87 1.40 17.98
N THR A 43 -8.91 2.22 18.39
CA THR A 43 -8.50 2.38 19.80
C THR A 43 -9.69 2.85 20.66
N TYR A 44 -10.41 3.87 20.20
CA TYR A 44 -11.61 4.36 20.88
C TYR A 44 -12.66 3.26 21.07
N LEU A 45 -12.96 2.50 20.00
CA LEU A 45 -13.97 1.43 20.04
C LEU A 45 -13.59 0.29 20.99
N ILE A 46 -12.30 0.01 21.20
CA ILE A 46 -11.85 -1.10 22.03
C ILE A 46 -11.56 -0.67 23.47
N PHE A 47 -11.00 0.53 23.68
CA PHE A 47 -10.56 0.97 25.01
C PHE A 47 -11.67 1.67 25.81
N GLU A 48 -12.65 2.29 25.16
CA GLU A 48 -13.77 2.88 25.88
C GLU A 48 -14.59 1.80 26.60
N SER A 49 -14.81 1.98 27.88
CA SER A 49 -15.33 0.95 28.81
C SER A 49 -16.73 0.45 28.45
N GLU A 50 -17.55 1.28 27.80
CA GLU A 50 -18.94 0.96 27.43
C GLU A 50 -19.08 0.45 26.00
N SER A 51 -17.97 0.31 25.27
CA SER A 51 -18.02 -0.12 23.87
C SER A 51 -18.50 -1.57 23.74
N TYR A 52 -19.47 -1.80 22.84
CA TYR A 52 -19.93 -3.14 22.50
C TYR A 52 -18.80 -4.06 21.99
N TRP A 53 -17.77 -3.47 21.38
CA TRP A 53 -16.66 -4.19 20.76
C TRP A 53 -15.59 -4.67 21.74
N ARG A 54 -15.57 -4.12 22.94
CA ARG A 54 -14.61 -4.49 24.00
C ARG A 54 -15.00 -5.81 24.65
N GLN A 55 -14.00 -6.66 24.90
CA GLN A 55 -14.19 -7.83 25.74
C GLN A 55 -14.22 -7.41 27.22
N THR A 56 -15.35 -7.64 27.89
CA THR A 56 -15.53 -7.32 29.31
C THR A 56 -15.43 -8.52 30.23
N LYS A 57 -15.37 -9.74 29.69
CA LYS A 57 -15.34 -10.99 30.47
C LYS A 57 -13.96 -11.66 30.33
N GLY A 58 -13.37 -12.06 31.45
CA GLY A 58 -12.10 -12.79 31.50
C GLY A 58 -11.09 -12.13 32.42
N PHE A 59 -10.19 -12.93 33.01
CA PHE A 59 -9.19 -12.47 33.98
C PHE A 59 -8.26 -11.37 33.43
N ASN A 60 -7.97 -11.40 32.13
CA ASN A 60 -7.10 -10.42 31.47
C ASN A 60 -7.85 -9.23 30.82
N ALA A 61 -9.18 -9.20 30.87
CA ALA A 61 -9.96 -8.19 30.15
C ALA A 61 -9.78 -6.76 30.72
N THR A 62 -9.38 -6.64 32.00
CA THR A 62 -9.09 -5.36 32.64
C THR A 62 -7.66 -4.89 32.42
N VAL A 63 -6.72 -5.81 32.26
CA VAL A 63 -5.28 -5.52 32.15
C VAL A 63 -4.87 -5.33 30.69
N PHE A 64 -5.41 -6.18 29.80
CA PHE A 64 -5.14 -6.14 28.36
C PHE A 64 -6.46 -6.00 27.59
N PRO A 65 -6.92 -4.78 27.33
CA PRO A 65 -8.16 -4.59 26.58
C PRO A 65 -8.02 -5.12 25.16
N THR A 66 -8.81 -6.15 24.88
CA THR A 66 -8.93 -6.78 23.54
C THR A 66 -10.35 -6.66 23.05
N GLY A 67 -10.53 -6.73 21.74
CA GLY A 67 -11.86 -6.84 21.14
C GLY A 67 -12.51 -8.18 21.48
N LYS A 68 -13.85 -8.22 21.38
CA LYS A 68 -14.58 -9.49 21.55
C LYS A 68 -14.07 -10.52 20.56
N PRO A 69 -13.87 -11.79 20.99
CA PRO A 69 -13.53 -12.87 20.08
C PRO A 69 -14.68 -13.09 19.10
N LEU A 70 -14.30 -13.45 17.89
CA LEU A 70 -15.25 -13.81 16.84
C LEU A 70 -16.03 -15.07 17.21
N PRO A 71 -17.32 -15.13 16.93
CA PRO A 71 -18.07 -16.37 17.04
C PRO A 71 -17.50 -17.42 16.05
N ASN A 72 -17.52 -18.70 16.42
CA ASN A 72 -16.98 -19.79 15.61
C ASN A 72 -17.55 -19.83 14.17
N SER A 73 -18.77 -19.32 13.98
CA SER A 73 -19.41 -19.22 12.67
C SER A 73 -18.79 -18.13 11.76
N ALA A 74 -18.00 -17.22 12.33
CA ALA A 74 -17.35 -16.13 11.58
C ALA A 74 -15.86 -16.39 11.33
N ILE A 75 -15.29 -17.43 11.95
CA ILE A 75 -13.92 -17.90 11.67
C ILE A 75 -13.88 -18.50 10.27
N TRP A 76 -12.90 -18.13 9.50
CA TRP A 76 -12.78 -18.60 8.13
C TRP A 76 -12.24 -20.03 8.09
N PRO A 77 -12.77 -20.88 7.19
CA PRO A 77 -12.28 -22.24 7.05
C PRO A 77 -10.86 -22.21 6.46
N SER A 78 -9.94 -22.91 7.12
CA SER A 78 -8.60 -23.16 6.58
C SER A 78 -8.60 -24.52 5.87
N LEU A 79 -8.04 -24.55 4.66
CA LEU A 79 -7.83 -25.80 3.92
C LEU A 79 -6.52 -26.42 4.40
N THR A 80 -6.61 -27.51 5.14
CA THR A 80 -5.45 -28.32 5.50
C THR A 80 -5.10 -29.26 4.35
N LEU A 81 -4.04 -28.94 3.62
CA LEU A 81 -3.46 -29.87 2.66
C LEU A 81 -2.67 -30.94 3.45
N HIS A 82 -3.07 -32.19 3.36
CA HIS A 82 -2.39 -33.33 3.97
C HIS A 82 -1.08 -33.65 3.22
N VAL A 83 -0.16 -32.72 3.23
CA VAL A 83 1.23 -32.95 2.82
C VAL A 83 2.02 -33.21 4.10
N GLN A 84 3.05 -34.08 4.02
CA GLN A 84 3.94 -34.31 5.16
C GLN A 84 4.42 -32.96 5.72
N GLY A 85 3.95 -32.59 6.93
CA GLY A 85 4.22 -31.31 7.55
C GLY A 85 3.00 -30.40 7.76
N GLY A 86 1.79 -30.77 7.25
CA GLY A 86 0.54 -30.06 7.56
C GLY A 86 0.52 -28.60 7.10
N ILE A 87 0.58 -28.35 5.79
CA ILE A 87 0.47 -26.96 5.28
C ILE A 87 -1.00 -26.53 5.35
N THR A 88 -1.31 -25.55 6.19
CA THR A 88 -2.63 -24.92 6.26
C THR A 88 -2.64 -23.69 5.34
N VAL A 89 -3.51 -23.70 4.33
CA VAL A 89 -3.70 -22.57 3.44
C VAL A 89 -4.93 -21.79 3.90
N PRO A 90 -4.78 -20.54 4.36
CA PRO A 90 -5.90 -19.72 4.80
C PRO A 90 -6.79 -19.32 3.60
N LEU A 91 -8.09 -19.13 3.85
CA LEU A 91 -9.04 -18.70 2.81
C LEU A 91 -8.62 -17.36 2.19
N GLY A 92 -8.01 -16.47 2.96
CA GLY A 92 -7.48 -15.20 2.49
C GLY A 92 -6.48 -15.33 1.33
N ALA A 93 -5.67 -16.40 1.29
CA ALA A 93 -4.75 -16.64 0.18
C ALA A 93 -5.48 -16.90 -1.15
N PHE A 94 -6.60 -17.64 -1.11
CA PHE A 94 -7.44 -17.85 -2.29
C PHE A 94 -8.10 -16.55 -2.75
N LEU A 95 -8.58 -15.73 -1.81
CA LEU A 95 -9.16 -14.43 -2.12
C LEU A 95 -8.12 -13.47 -2.69
N ALA A 96 -6.87 -13.54 -2.24
CA ALA A 96 -5.76 -12.76 -2.80
C ALA A 96 -5.48 -13.16 -4.26
N LEU A 97 -5.41 -14.48 -4.56
CA LEU A 97 -5.25 -14.98 -5.94
C LEU A 97 -6.44 -14.59 -6.82
N LEU A 98 -7.65 -14.73 -6.31
CA LEU A 98 -8.86 -14.35 -7.03
C LEU A 98 -8.88 -12.84 -7.33
N SER A 99 -8.51 -12.01 -6.34
CA SER A 99 -8.43 -10.56 -6.54
C SER A 99 -7.35 -10.16 -7.57
N ALA A 100 -6.20 -10.84 -7.56
CA ALA A 100 -5.16 -10.65 -8.56
C ALA A 100 -5.63 -11.02 -9.97
N LEU A 101 -6.36 -12.14 -10.11
CA LEU A 101 -6.96 -12.56 -11.37
C LEU A 101 -8.00 -11.56 -11.87
N VAL A 102 -8.90 -11.12 -10.99
CA VAL A 102 -9.92 -10.11 -11.31
C VAL A 102 -9.29 -8.80 -11.76
N LEU A 103 -8.28 -8.32 -11.05
CA LEU A 103 -7.53 -7.13 -11.42
C LEU A 103 -6.82 -7.30 -12.77
N TRP A 104 -6.16 -8.43 -13.00
CA TRP A 104 -5.49 -8.70 -14.25
C TRP A 104 -6.45 -8.68 -15.44
N VAL A 105 -7.62 -9.34 -15.32
CA VAL A 105 -8.68 -9.32 -16.34
C VAL A 105 -9.21 -7.89 -16.52
N ALA A 106 -9.48 -7.17 -15.42
CA ALA A 106 -9.98 -5.80 -15.46
C ALA A 106 -9.01 -4.87 -16.19
N TYR A 107 -7.72 -4.96 -15.92
CA TYR A 107 -6.72 -4.09 -16.56
C TYR A 107 -6.42 -4.49 -18.01
N ARG A 108 -6.38 -5.79 -18.35
CA ARG A 108 -5.98 -6.24 -19.70
C ARG A 108 -7.13 -6.42 -20.66
N ARG A 109 -8.33 -6.71 -20.20
CA ARG A 109 -9.46 -7.15 -21.03
C ARG A 109 -10.65 -6.21 -21.04
N THR A 110 -10.63 -5.13 -20.24
CA THR A 110 -11.79 -4.22 -20.16
C THR A 110 -11.44 -2.80 -20.59
N ARG A 111 -12.48 -2.08 -21.05
CA ARG A 111 -12.37 -0.63 -21.33
C ARG A 111 -11.97 0.15 -20.09
N PHE A 112 -12.37 -0.32 -18.91
CA PHE A 112 -12.01 0.31 -17.65
C PHE A 112 -10.49 0.36 -17.46
N GLY A 113 -9.79 -0.77 -17.67
CA GLY A 113 -8.34 -0.85 -17.55
C GLY A 113 -7.62 0.06 -18.55
N PHE A 114 -8.07 0.08 -19.79
CA PHE A 114 -7.53 1.00 -20.81
C PHE A 114 -7.66 2.47 -20.40
N GLU A 115 -8.85 2.89 -19.99
CA GLU A 115 -9.09 4.28 -19.55
C GLU A 115 -8.26 4.66 -18.32
N VAL A 116 -8.05 3.71 -17.38
CA VAL A 116 -7.19 3.92 -16.20
C VAL A 116 -5.73 4.07 -16.61
N GLN A 117 -5.23 3.27 -17.56
CA GLN A 117 -3.87 3.40 -18.08
C GLN A 117 -3.66 4.76 -18.76
N VAL A 118 -4.56 5.15 -19.66
CA VAL A 118 -4.50 6.47 -20.33
C VAL A 118 -4.52 7.61 -19.31
N LEU A 119 -5.33 7.48 -18.26
CA LEU A 119 -5.40 8.46 -17.18
C LEU A 119 -4.09 8.55 -16.38
N GLY A 120 -3.43 7.41 -16.15
CA GLY A 120 -2.14 7.32 -15.46
C GLY A 120 -0.98 7.91 -16.28
N ASP A 121 -1.00 7.72 -17.59
CA ASP A 121 0.05 8.22 -18.49
C ASP A 121 -0.09 9.74 -18.71
N SER A 122 -1.31 10.23 -18.96
CA SER A 122 -1.56 11.64 -19.20
C SER A 122 -3.01 12.04 -18.90
N GLU A 123 -3.20 12.87 -17.90
CA GLU A 123 -4.52 13.46 -17.59
C GLU A 123 -5.08 14.27 -18.79
N ARG A 124 -4.20 14.91 -19.55
CA ARG A 124 -4.61 15.70 -20.74
C ARG A 124 -5.14 14.78 -21.84
N ALA A 125 -4.40 13.71 -22.15
CA ALA A 125 -4.84 12.73 -23.16
C ALA A 125 -6.17 12.06 -22.77
N ALA A 126 -6.35 11.67 -21.51
CA ALA A 126 -7.60 11.11 -21.01
C ALA A 126 -8.78 12.08 -21.17
N ARG A 127 -8.55 13.38 -20.94
CA ARG A 127 -9.56 14.41 -21.11
C ARG A 127 -9.97 14.61 -22.58
N TYR A 128 -9.01 14.61 -23.51
CA TYR A 128 -9.29 14.66 -24.95
C TYR A 128 -10.04 13.40 -25.44
N ALA A 129 -9.74 12.23 -24.85
CA ALA A 129 -10.45 10.99 -25.15
C ALA A 129 -11.85 10.91 -24.51
N GLY A 130 -12.34 11.97 -23.84
CA GLY A 130 -13.68 12.03 -23.24
C GLY A 130 -13.82 11.19 -21.96
N VAL A 131 -12.72 10.75 -21.34
CA VAL A 131 -12.75 9.96 -20.10
C VAL A 131 -13.23 10.83 -18.93
N ARG A 132 -14.23 10.33 -18.20
CA ARG A 132 -14.77 11.01 -17.01
C ARG A 132 -13.84 10.78 -15.81
N MET A 133 -12.80 11.60 -15.69
CA MET A 133 -11.73 11.47 -14.70
C MET A 133 -12.24 11.25 -13.28
N ARG A 134 -13.18 12.09 -12.80
CA ARG A 134 -13.70 11.98 -11.42
C ARG A 134 -14.28 10.59 -11.13
N ARG A 135 -15.08 10.05 -12.07
CA ARG A 135 -15.67 8.71 -11.91
C ARG A 135 -14.61 7.61 -11.91
N LYS A 136 -13.55 7.76 -12.71
CA LYS A 136 -12.46 6.79 -12.77
C LYS A 136 -11.62 6.80 -11.51
N ILE A 137 -11.26 7.97 -10.99
CA ILE A 137 -10.56 8.10 -9.70
C ILE A 137 -11.37 7.43 -8.59
N LEU A 138 -12.66 7.76 -8.47
CA LEU A 138 -13.52 7.15 -7.46
C LEU A 138 -13.64 5.63 -7.61
N ALA A 139 -13.77 5.14 -8.85
CA ALA A 139 -13.87 3.70 -9.11
C ALA A 139 -12.57 2.97 -8.75
N VAL A 140 -11.39 3.52 -9.09
CA VAL A 140 -10.10 2.95 -8.72
C VAL A 140 -9.92 2.92 -7.20
N MET A 141 -10.24 4.02 -6.51
CA MET A 141 -10.16 4.10 -5.05
C MET A 141 -11.13 3.12 -4.38
N ALA A 142 -12.37 3.00 -4.91
CA ALA A 142 -13.35 2.05 -4.40
C ALA A 142 -12.89 0.59 -4.55
N VAL A 143 -12.37 0.20 -5.72
CA VAL A 143 -11.85 -1.15 -5.97
C VAL A 143 -10.64 -1.44 -5.09
N SER A 144 -9.70 -0.49 -4.99
CA SER A 144 -8.53 -0.61 -4.12
C SER A 144 -8.93 -0.80 -2.66
N GLY A 145 -9.85 0.05 -2.17
CA GLY A 145 -10.37 -0.05 -0.81
C GLY A 145 -11.13 -1.34 -0.54
N ALA A 146 -11.90 -1.83 -1.51
CA ALA A 146 -12.59 -3.12 -1.41
C ALA A 146 -11.62 -4.28 -1.21
N ILE A 147 -10.55 -4.34 -1.99
CA ILE A 147 -9.52 -5.38 -1.88
C ILE A 147 -8.75 -5.25 -0.56
N ALA A 148 -8.39 -4.02 -0.16
CA ALA A 148 -7.75 -3.79 1.13
C ALA A 148 -8.65 -4.21 2.30
N GLY A 149 -9.95 -3.95 2.21
CA GLY A 149 -10.95 -4.37 3.20
C GLY A 149 -11.12 -5.89 3.28
N ILE A 150 -11.01 -6.62 2.16
CA ILE A 150 -10.95 -8.08 2.15
C ILE A 150 -9.68 -8.57 2.87
N GLY A 151 -8.53 -7.93 2.62
CA GLY A 151 -7.29 -8.23 3.33
C GLY A 151 -7.39 -8.02 4.85
N GLY A 152 -8.01 -6.92 5.29
CA GLY A 152 -8.29 -6.68 6.71
C GLY A 152 -9.25 -7.70 7.32
N ALA A 153 -10.27 -8.11 6.57
CA ALA A 153 -11.19 -9.17 7.00
C ALA A 153 -10.50 -10.54 7.11
N SER A 154 -9.55 -10.83 6.21
CA SER A 154 -8.72 -12.03 6.28
C SER A 154 -7.82 -12.03 7.51
N GLN A 155 -7.19 -10.88 7.84
CA GLN A 155 -6.38 -10.78 9.04
C GLN A 155 -7.15 -11.13 10.30
N VAL A 156 -8.40 -10.70 10.40
CA VAL A 156 -9.24 -10.98 11.56
C VAL A 156 -9.87 -12.37 11.49
N GLY A 157 -10.27 -12.83 10.30
CA GLY A 157 -10.97 -14.11 10.11
C GLY A 157 -10.06 -15.33 10.12
N ASP A 158 -8.84 -15.21 9.54
CA ASP A 158 -7.91 -16.35 9.42
C ASP A 158 -6.88 -16.40 10.56
N PHE A 159 -6.46 -15.23 11.11
CA PHE A 159 -5.31 -15.17 12.02
C PHE A 159 -5.65 -14.69 13.43
N SER A 160 -6.20 -13.50 13.58
CA SER A 160 -6.34 -12.88 14.91
C SER A 160 -7.55 -13.36 15.68
N HIS A 161 -8.61 -13.78 15.00
CA HIS A 161 -9.91 -14.17 15.55
C HIS A 161 -10.54 -13.19 16.56
N ALA A 162 -9.91 -12.03 16.73
CA ALA A 162 -10.37 -10.91 17.54
C ALA A 162 -9.77 -9.61 17.01
N LEU A 163 -10.41 -8.47 17.34
CA LEU A 163 -9.78 -7.17 17.13
C LEU A 163 -8.72 -6.97 18.22
N ASP A 164 -7.48 -6.77 17.82
CA ASP A 164 -6.39 -6.50 18.76
C ASP A 164 -6.49 -5.07 19.30
N GLY A 165 -6.65 -4.95 20.61
CA GLY A 165 -6.83 -3.68 21.31
C GLY A 165 -5.56 -2.94 21.63
N ASN A 166 -4.42 -3.48 21.26
CA ASN A 166 -3.17 -2.74 21.42
C ASN A 166 -3.23 -1.49 20.51
N PRO A 167 -3.00 -0.26 21.03
CA PRO A 167 -3.05 0.97 20.22
C PRO A 167 -2.16 0.91 18.97
N ASN A 168 -1.19 -0.02 18.97
CA ASN A 168 -0.31 -0.29 17.82
C ASN A 168 -0.64 -1.61 17.10
N GLY A 169 -1.71 -2.34 17.45
CA GLY A 169 -1.96 -3.69 17.00
C GLY A 169 -1.99 -3.86 15.49
N LEU A 170 -3.04 -3.40 14.83
CA LEU A 170 -3.16 -3.48 13.36
C LEU A 170 -2.18 -2.55 12.63
N GLN A 171 -1.82 -1.41 13.21
CA GLN A 171 -0.82 -0.49 12.63
C GLN A 171 0.60 -1.04 12.76
N LYS A 172 0.90 -1.79 13.83
CA LYS A 172 2.21 -2.42 14.05
C LYS A 172 2.55 -3.44 12.95
N LEU A 173 1.55 -4.09 12.37
CA LEU A 173 1.77 -5.03 11.26
C LEU A 173 2.28 -4.35 9.99
N GLY A 174 2.06 -3.03 9.83
CA GLY A 174 2.66 -2.25 8.75
C GLY A 174 2.27 -2.67 7.34
N TYR A 175 1.23 -3.47 7.18
CA TYR A 175 0.84 -4.04 5.87
C TYR A 175 0.62 -3.02 4.77
N GLY A 176 0.19 -1.80 5.12
CA GLY A 176 0.05 -0.72 4.16
C GLY A 176 1.40 -0.31 3.56
N TYR A 177 2.43 -0.18 4.39
CA TYR A 177 3.78 0.18 3.96
C TYR A 177 4.45 -0.96 3.21
N THR A 178 4.34 -2.19 3.72
CA THR A 178 4.82 -3.40 3.03
C THR A 178 4.14 -3.56 1.67
N GLY A 179 2.84 -3.25 1.57
CA GLY A 179 2.10 -3.25 0.32
C GLY A 179 2.66 -2.29 -0.74
N ILE A 180 3.17 -1.12 -0.34
CA ILE A 180 3.85 -0.18 -1.25
C ILE A 180 5.13 -0.82 -1.81
N VAL A 181 5.93 -1.45 -0.93
CA VAL A 181 7.16 -2.17 -1.32
C VAL A 181 6.85 -3.28 -2.30
N VAL A 182 5.85 -4.11 -1.98
CA VAL A 182 5.39 -5.23 -2.81
C VAL A 182 4.92 -4.75 -4.18
N ALA A 183 4.13 -3.68 -4.23
CA ALA A 183 3.62 -3.13 -5.48
C ALA A 183 4.76 -2.57 -6.36
N ALA A 184 5.71 -1.86 -5.77
CA ALA A 184 6.87 -1.33 -6.46
C ALA A 184 7.76 -2.44 -7.05
N LEU A 185 8.08 -3.46 -6.24
CA LEU A 185 8.84 -4.65 -6.67
C LEU A 185 8.12 -5.43 -7.78
N GLY A 186 6.80 -5.59 -7.66
CA GLY A 186 5.96 -6.27 -8.64
C GLY A 186 5.73 -5.47 -9.92
N ARG A 187 6.27 -4.26 -10.03
CA ARG A 187 6.08 -3.35 -11.17
C ARG A 187 4.59 -3.23 -11.57
N TYR A 188 3.73 -3.21 -10.58
CA TYR A 188 2.26 -3.14 -10.71
C TYR A 188 1.63 -4.32 -11.49
N ASN A 189 2.35 -5.44 -11.64
CA ASN A 189 1.78 -6.66 -12.22
C ASN A 189 1.10 -7.48 -11.11
N PRO A 190 -0.22 -7.75 -11.18
CA PRO A 190 -0.96 -8.42 -10.11
C PRO A 190 -0.39 -9.78 -9.69
N PHE A 191 0.09 -10.59 -10.64
CA PHE A 191 0.68 -11.90 -10.33
C PHE A 191 2.05 -11.77 -9.69
N ALA A 192 2.89 -10.84 -10.17
CA ALA A 192 4.18 -10.57 -9.55
C ALA A 192 4.01 -10.03 -8.12
N VAL A 193 3.00 -9.19 -7.88
CA VAL A 193 2.64 -8.70 -6.55
C VAL A 193 2.31 -9.85 -5.60
N VAL A 194 1.52 -10.84 -6.03
CA VAL A 194 1.20 -12.02 -5.19
C VAL A 194 2.44 -12.83 -4.85
N LEU A 195 3.33 -13.08 -5.84
CA LEU A 195 4.57 -13.82 -5.61
C LEU A 195 5.49 -13.10 -4.61
N ILE A 196 5.66 -11.79 -4.79
CA ILE A 196 6.52 -10.98 -3.93
C ILE A 196 5.91 -10.84 -2.53
N ALA A 197 4.58 -10.69 -2.43
CA ALA A 197 3.88 -10.68 -1.16
C ALA A 197 4.08 -11.99 -0.38
N PHE A 198 4.05 -13.12 -1.08
CA PHE A 198 4.34 -14.43 -0.47
C PHE A 198 5.77 -14.52 0.06
N LEU A 199 6.76 -14.06 -0.73
CA LEU A 199 8.17 -14.08 -0.31
C LEU A 199 8.43 -13.14 0.87
N LEU A 200 7.91 -11.91 0.84
CA LEU A 200 8.09 -10.95 1.93
C LEU A 200 7.30 -11.37 3.19
N GLY A 201 6.10 -11.93 3.02
CA GLY A 201 5.33 -12.49 4.14
C GLY A 201 6.04 -13.68 4.79
N GLY A 202 6.68 -14.54 3.99
CA GLY A 202 7.54 -15.62 4.48
C GLY A 202 8.74 -15.09 5.28
N LEU A 203 9.39 -14.03 4.78
CA LEU A 203 10.47 -13.36 5.50
C LEU A 203 10.01 -12.77 6.84
N GLU A 204 8.85 -12.12 6.86
CA GLU A 204 8.28 -11.55 8.07
C GLU A 204 7.92 -12.63 9.09
N ASN A 205 7.29 -13.70 8.64
CA ASN A 205 6.96 -14.84 9.51
C ASN A 205 8.22 -15.55 10.05
N ALA A 206 9.24 -15.75 9.22
CA ALA A 206 10.53 -16.29 9.66
C ALA A 206 11.19 -15.38 10.70
N GLY A 207 11.14 -14.05 10.49
CA GLY A 207 11.64 -13.08 11.43
C GLY A 207 10.93 -13.12 12.78
N ASN A 208 9.60 -13.28 12.76
CA ASN A 208 8.80 -13.38 13.98
C ASN A 208 9.07 -14.68 14.75
N THR A 209 9.30 -15.79 14.06
CA THR A 209 9.63 -17.08 14.70
C THR A 209 11.05 -17.12 15.27
N LEU A 210 11.97 -16.38 14.68
CA LEU A 210 13.37 -16.30 15.13
C LEU A 210 13.60 -15.24 16.21
N GLN A 211 12.59 -14.46 16.58
CA GLN A 211 12.72 -13.44 17.62
C GLN A 211 13.16 -14.06 18.96
N GLY A 212 14.25 -13.54 19.51
CA GLY A 212 14.86 -14.00 20.76
C GLY A 212 16.02 -13.08 21.15
N ALA A 213 16.79 -13.50 22.15
CA ALA A 213 17.91 -12.71 22.67
C ALA A 213 18.96 -12.33 21.62
N ASN A 214 19.13 -13.18 20.60
CA ASN A 214 20.12 -13.00 19.53
C ASN A 214 19.53 -12.40 18.24
N PHE A 215 18.20 -12.24 18.14
CA PHE A 215 17.52 -11.76 16.95
C PHE A 215 16.47 -10.70 17.33
N PRO A 216 16.84 -9.41 17.28
CA PRO A 216 15.92 -8.34 17.69
C PRO A 216 14.73 -8.19 16.75
N ALA A 217 13.56 -7.91 17.32
CA ALA A 217 12.27 -7.80 16.60
C ALA A 217 12.27 -6.78 15.44
N GLY A 218 13.13 -5.75 15.50
CA GLY A 218 13.21 -4.72 14.46
C GLY A 218 14.01 -5.10 13.21
N LEU A 219 14.73 -6.22 13.22
CA LEU A 219 15.68 -6.55 12.15
C LEU A 219 14.98 -6.81 10.82
N VAL A 220 13.80 -7.43 10.84
CA VAL A 220 12.99 -7.66 9.62
C VAL A 220 12.55 -6.33 9.01
N GLY A 221 12.11 -5.37 9.83
CA GLY A 221 11.76 -4.02 9.35
C GLY A 221 12.94 -3.28 8.72
N VAL A 222 14.14 -3.44 9.27
CA VAL A 222 15.37 -2.88 8.68
C VAL A 222 15.65 -3.50 7.32
N VAL A 223 15.55 -4.84 7.20
CA VAL A 223 15.73 -5.54 5.91
C VAL A 223 14.70 -5.07 4.88
N GLN A 224 13.43 -4.97 5.26
CA GLN A 224 12.39 -4.44 4.38
C GLN A 224 12.68 -2.99 3.95
N GLY A 225 13.15 -2.15 4.87
CA GLY A 225 13.55 -0.77 4.56
C GLY A 225 14.71 -0.72 3.57
N ILE A 226 15.72 -1.57 3.73
CA ILE A 226 16.86 -1.68 2.79
C ILE A 226 16.38 -2.14 1.41
N ILE A 227 15.48 -3.13 1.35
CA ILE A 227 14.90 -3.60 0.09
C ILE A 227 14.17 -2.47 -0.62
N LEU A 228 13.30 -1.74 0.11
CA LEU A 228 12.57 -0.60 -0.44
C LEU A 228 13.52 0.47 -0.98
N PHE A 229 14.52 0.84 -0.20
CA PHE A 229 15.50 1.86 -0.60
C PHE A 229 16.30 1.42 -1.83
N SER A 230 16.70 0.15 -1.89
CA SER A 230 17.42 -0.41 -3.04
C SER A 230 16.57 -0.41 -4.31
N VAL A 231 15.29 -0.73 -4.19
CA VAL A 231 14.35 -0.72 -5.33
C VAL A 231 14.12 0.69 -5.84
N LEU A 232 13.84 1.65 -4.95
CA LEU A 232 13.65 3.04 -5.33
C LEU A 232 14.95 3.63 -5.92
N GLY A 233 16.10 3.34 -5.31
CA GLY A 233 17.41 3.75 -5.84
C GLY A 233 17.68 3.16 -7.21
N GLY A 234 17.39 1.87 -7.40
CA GLY A 234 17.51 1.19 -8.69
C GLY A 234 16.60 1.80 -9.77
N GLU A 235 15.36 2.15 -9.43
CA GLU A 235 14.45 2.80 -10.37
C GLU A 235 14.95 4.18 -10.80
N VAL A 236 15.46 4.97 -9.85
CA VAL A 236 16.06 6.28 -10.16
C VAL A 236 17.28 6.13 -11.08
N LEU A 237 18.15 5.16 -10.80
CA LEU A 237 19.34 4.90 -11.62
C LEU A 237 18.99 4.42 -13.03
N THR A 238 17.93 3.63 -13.19
CA THR A 238 17.49 3.16 -14.52
C THR A 238 16.80 4.25 -15.34
N ARG A 239 16.07 5.17 -14.68
CA ARG A 239 15.39 6.27 -15.35
C ARG A 239 16.28 7.46 -15.67
N HIS A 240 17.33 7.69 -14.87
CA HIS A 240 18.23 8.82 -15.01
C HIS A 240 19.65 8.34 -15.34
N ARG A 241 20.20 8.75 -16.48
CA ARG A 241 21.62 8.58 -16.75
C ARG A 241 22.42 9.51 -15.85
N VAL A 242 23.05 8.97 -14.82
CA VAL A 242 23.95 9.72 -13.95
C VAL A 242 25.15 10.18 -14.81
N ARG A 243 25.15 11.44 -15.24
CA ARG A 243 26.31 12.07 -15.84
C ARG A 243 27.13 12.67 -14.70
N ILE A 244 28.20 11.99 -14.33
CA ILE A 244 29.22 12.59 -13.47
C ILE A 244 29.89 13.65 -14.30
N ALA A 245 29.47 14.92 -14.13
CA ALA A 245 30.20 16.05 -14.68
C ALA A 245 31.55 16.11 -13.95
N ARG A 246 32.58 15.54 -14.58
CA ARG A 246 33.95 15.86 -14.16
C ARG A 246 34.07 17.37 -14.34
N SER A 247 34.25 18.10 -13.25
CA SER A 247 34.57 19.51 -13.25
C SER A 247 35.87 19.70 -14.06
N GLY A 248 35.70 19.87 -15.37
CA GLY A 248 36.76 20.32 -16.24
C GLY A 248 37.02 21.75 -15.89
N ARG A 249 38.31 22.10 -15.75
CA ARG A 249 38.86 23.44 -15.53
C ARG A 249 38.01 24.52 -16.18
N PRO A 250 37.74 25.64 -15.50
CA PRO A 250 37.10 26.77 -16.15
C PRO A 250 37.91 27.16 -17.37
N ALA A 251 37.28 27.16 -18.55
CA ALA A 251 37.88 27.68 -19.78
C ALA A 251 38.31 29.11 -19.49
N ALA A 252 39.63 29.37 -19.60
CA ALA A 252 40.19 30.67 -19.49
C ALA A 252 39.41 31.58 -20.48
N HIS A 253 38.76 32.58 -19.95
CA HIS A 253 38.16 33.63 -20.77
C HIS A 253 39.28 34.26 -21.59
N GLY A 254 39.35 33.91 -22.87
CA GLY A 254 40.14 34.68 -23.82
C GLY A 254 39.68 36.15 -23.84
N PRO A 255 40.59 37.07 -24.05
CA PRO A 255 40.25 38.51 -24.01
C PRO A 255 39.12 38.82 -24.98
N ALA A 256 38.12 39.56 -24.48
CA ALA A 256 36.99 40.04 -25.25
C ALA A 256 37.48 40.76 -26.52
N ARG A 257 37.14 40.24 -27.70
CA ARG A 257 37.35 40.89 -28.98
C ARG A 257 36.50 42.16 -28.98
N ALA A 258 37.16 43.33 -29.00
CA ALA A 258 36.50 44.60 -29.16
C ALA A 258 35.66 44.63 -30.46
N PRO A 259 34.47 45.22 -30.47
CA PRO A 259 33.68 45.34 -31.69
C PRO A 259 34.38 46.31 -32.65
N ALA A 260 34.84 45.80 -33.80
CA ALA A 260 35.31 46.62 -34.90
C ALA A 260 34.10 47.24 -35.60
N GLY A 261 34.08 48.55 -35.76
CA GLY A 261 33.24 49.28 -36.71
C GLY A 261 32.16 50.16 -36.11
N ALA A 262 32.57 51.33 -35.59
CA ALA A 262 31.72 52.53 -35.64
C ALA A 262 31.90 53.21 -36.97
N PRO A 263 30.83 53.54 -37.74
CA PRO A 263 30.99 54.39 -38.92
C PRO A 263 31.20 55.83 -38.47
N GLU A 264 32.28 56.40 -38.98
CA GLU A 264 32.63 57.77 -38.92
C GLU A 264 31.56 58.65 -39.68
N VAL A 265 30.84 59.47 -38.94
CA VAL A 265 29.90 60.46 -39.54
C VAL A 265 30.74 61.72 -39.81
N ALA A 266 30.99 61.92 -41.06
CA ALA A 266 31.61 63.21 -41.56
C ALA A 266 30.54 64.29 -41.60
N ALA A 267 30.95 65.47 -41.04
CA ALA A 267 30.52 66.83 -41.18
C ALA A 267 29.11 67.21 -41.61
#